data_ff4b161c1e8bac65a25479016dd6b3b7
#
_entry.id   ff4b161c1e8bac65a25479016dd6b3b7
#
_cell.length_a   1.000
_cell.length_b   1.000
_cell.length_c   1.000
_cell.angle_alpha   90.00
_cell.angle_beta   90.00
_cell.angle_gamma   90.00
#
_symmetry.space_group_name_H-M   'P 1'
#
loop_
_entity.id
_entity.type
_entity.pdbx_description
1 polymer ?
#
loop_
_entity_poly.entity_id
_entity_poly.type
_entity_poly.pdbx_seq_one_letter_code
_entity_poly.pdbx_strand_id
1 'polypeptide(L)'
;MSAKLKVRQFAAGSCYSYILNCQSEAFIIDPHISLPEEYIGYLDKHGLTLKYIVDTHTHADHFSLAAILKERFKAPVLMHERAMSEVADRRLKEGDEISIGPKHFKILYAPGHTDDTINIYGEGMIFTADVLLIGSVGRTDFQNGSPESMFDTLEKLRALPDETIVFPVHDYNGRKSSTIGREKARNPFMRERNKEAFVRNARSKKLPKPFNIDNIIRVNQKGQARTLEMVSPKEAQEVILRDEQVKLLDVRSPLEFHEVHIKDSLNVPIDTIGLKLKDLSESGKSYIVLCRTGNRSPMAADMLLQSGLHTVKVMQGGMTRWQKERLPVIKGEGGVSLERQVRFTAGAVVLFGIIMSWFVNRAFIWIPIGVSCGLIFSGLSDNCLLSALLMRLPYNKKLYKTKTGGGTCSISQ
;
A
#
# COMPACT_ATOMS: atom_id res chain seq x y z
N MET A 1 10.03 38.05 8.84
CA MET A 1 9.19 37.15 8.01
C MET A 1 9.00 35.82 8.74
N SER A 2 7.77 35.36 8.93
CA SER A 2 7.51 34.06 9.58
C SER A 2 8.15 32.95 8.75
N ALA A 3 8.98 32.11 9.37
CA ALA A 3 9.60 30.96 8.70
C ALA A 3 8.51 30.02 8.15
N LYS A 4 8.47 29.84 6.84
CA LYS A 4 7.41 29.09 6.15
C LYS A 4 7.64 27.59 6.33
N LEU A 5 6.67 26.90 6.90
CA LEU A 5 6.63 25.43 6.93
C LEU A 5 6.29 24.90 5.53
N LYS A 6 7.01 23.86 5.11
CA LYS A 6 6.71 23.10 3.88
C LYS A 6 6.45 21.65 4.24
N VAL A 7 5.45 21.06 3.61
CA VAL A 7 5.12 19.64 3.70
C VAL A 7 5.27 19.01 2.33
N ARG A 8 6.11 17.99 2.22
CA ARG A 8 6.27 17.19 1.01
C ARG A 8 5.77 15.79 1.27
N GLN A 9 4.72 15.39 0.56
CA GLN A 9 4.20 14.03 0.57
C GLN A 9 4.88 13.19 -0.51
N PHE A 10 5.26 11.96 -0.15
CA PHE A 10 5.77 10.93 -1.05
C PHE A 10 4.80 9.77 -1.06
N ALA A 11 4.75 9.01 -2.16
CA ALA A 11 3.82 7.91 -2.32
C ALA A 11 4.53 6.65 -2.82
N ALA A 12 4.38 5.57 -2.07
CA ALA A 12 4.76 4.22 -2.44
C ALA A 12 3.48 3.38 -2.59
N GLY A 13 2.88 3.40 -3.78
CA GLY A 13 1.55 2.81 -3.99
C GLY A 13 0.46 3.57 -3.23
N SER A 14 -0.20 2.90 -2.29
CA SER A 14 -1.20 3.48 -1.39
C SER A 14 -0.63 4.04 -0.09
N CYS A 15 0.68 3.79 0.18
CA CYS A 15 1.35 4.26 1.39
C CYS A 15 1.88 5.68 1.17
N TYR A 16 1.73 6.52 2.16
CA TYR A 16 2.26 7.88 2.16
C TYR A 16 3.28 8.07 3.28
N SER A 17 4.30 8.85 2.97
CA SER A 17 5.29 9.35 3.92
C SER A 17 5.48 10.85 3.71
N TYR A 18 6.02 11.54 4.70
CA TYR A 18 6.07 13.00 4.66
C TYR A 18 7.43 13.50 5.10
N ILE A 19 7.95 14.53 4.40
CA ILE A 19 9.02 15.39 4.93
C ILE A 19 8.42 16.75 5.24
N LEU A 20 8.55 17.17 6.49
CA LEU A 20 8.25 18.52 6.92
C LEU A 20 9.55 19.27 7.08
N ASN A 21 9.63 20.46 6.51
CA ASN A 21 10.82 21.29 6.68
C ASN A 21 10.47 22.76 6.94
N CYS A 22 11.26 23.37 7.81
CA CYS A 22 11.22 24.79 8.11
C CYS A 22 12.66 25.31 8.23
N GLN A 23 12.97 26.38 7.51
CA GLN A 23 14.35 26.84 7.35
C GLN A 23 15.23 25.70 6.79
N SER A 24 16.36 25.41 7.45
CA SER A 24 17.28 24.32 7.07
C SER A 24 17.01 23.00 7.81
N GLU A 25 16.01 22.94 8.71
CA GLU A 25 15.70 21.73 9.48
C GLU A 25 14.52 20.97 8.88
N ALA A 26 14.58 19.65 8.96
CA ALA A 26 13.51 18.77 8.52
C ALA A 26 13.30 17.60 9.48
N PHE A 27 12.10 17.01 9.45
CA PHE A 27 11.87 15.66 9.94
C PHE A 27 11.05 14.86 8.92
N ILE A 28 11.22 13.55 8.96
CA ILE A 28 10.50 12.62 8.10
C ILE A 28 9.55 11.76 8.92
N ILE A 29 8.36 11.48 8.37
CA ILE A 29 7.33 10.62 8.96
C ILE A 29 7.15 9.41 8.06
N ASP A 30 7.20 8.21 8.66
CA ASP A 30 6.94 6.90 8.07
C ASP A 30 7.71 6.67 6.75
N PRO A 31 9.05 6.72 6.76
CA PRO A 31 9.85 6.57 5.56
C PRO A 31 9.76 5.14 5.01
N HIS A 32 9.27 4.99 3.79
CA HIS A 32 9.07 3.71 3.13
C HIS A 32 10.37 3.21 2.46
N ILE A 33 10.69 1.92 2.61
CA ILE A 33 11.93 1.29 2.11
C ILE A 33 12.16 1.42 0.60
N SER A 34 11.11 1.60 -0.20
CA SER A 34 11.22 1.69 -1.66
C SER A 34 11.51 3.09 -2.20
N LEU A 35 11.66 4.09 -1.33
CA LEU A 35 11.84 5.50 -1.72
C LEU A 35 13.11 6.16 -1.16
N PRO A 36 14.25 5.44 -1.01
CA PRO A 36 15.45 6.03 -0.40
C PRO A 36 15.97 7.23 -1.19
N GLU A 37 16.04 7.12 -2.51
CA GLU A 37 16.58 8.16 -3.39
C GLU A 37 15.70 9.41 -3.40
N GLU A 38 14.38 9.24 -3.32
CA GLU A 38 13.43 10.34 -3.29
C GLU A 38 13.58 11.19 -2.02
N TYR A 39 13.79 10.56 -0.86
CA TYR A 39 14.00 11.28 0.41
C TYR A 39 15.36 11.95 0.44
N ILE A 40 16.43 11.21 0.11
CA ILE A 40 17.81 11.71 0.10
C ILE A 40 17.91 12.85 -0.90
N GLY A 41 17.45 12.65 -2.13
CA GLY A 41 17.48 13.67 -3.17
C GLY A 41 16.67 14.94 -2.81
N TYR A 42 15.57 14.80 -2.05
CA TYR A 42 14.83 15.96 -1.56
C TYR A 42 15.60 16.72 -0.50
N LEU A 43 16.19 16.02 0.48
CA LEU A 43 17.00 16.63 1.55
C LEU A 43 18.21 17.35 0.97
N ASP A 44 18.97 16.68 0.11
CA ASP A 44 20.19 17.21 -0.51
C ASP A 44 19.89 18.43 -1.41
N LYS A 45 18.88 18.32 -2.27
CA LYS A 45 18.45 19.41 -3.18
C LYS A 45 18.08 20.69 -2.45
N HIS A 46 17.57 20.58 -1.23
CA HIS A 46 17.11 21.73 -0.46
C HIS A 46 18.07 22.11 0.68
N GLY A 47 19.23 21.43 0.80
CA GLY A 47 20.22 21.68 1.85
C GLY A 47 19.63 21.50 3.26
N LEU A 48 18.84 20.45 3.47
CA LEU A 48 18.11 20.24 4.72
C LEU A 48 18.87 19.30 5.65
N THR A 49 18.95 19.69 6.92
CA THR A 49 19.42 18.82 8.00
C THR A 49 18.25 18.01 8.54
N LEU A 50 18.33 16.67 8.42
CA LEU A 50 17.34 15.77 8.98
C LEU A 50 17.50 15.71 10.51
N LYS A 51 16.56 16.30 11.24
CA LYS A 51 16.61 16.42 12.70
C LYS A 51 16.00 15.22 13.41
N TYR A 52 14.94 14.67 12.85
CA TYR A 52 14.22 13.50 13.39
C TYR A 52 13.71 12.60 12.28
N ILE A 53 13.64 11.31 12.59
CA ILE A 53 12.92 10.29 11.82
C ILE A 53 11.82 9.79 12.74
N VAL A 54 10.58 9.81 12.29
CA VAL A 54 9.44 9.37 13.12
C VAL A 54 8.74 8.22 12.41
N ASP A 55 8.71 7.05 13.04
CA ASP A 55 7.75 6.00 12.69
C ASP A 55 6.55 6.16 13.62
N THR A 56 5.37 6.41 13.04
CA THR A 56 4.14 6.67 13.80
C THR A 56 3.67 5.46 14.57
N HIS A 57 4.02 4.26 14.11
CA HIS A 57 3.74 2.97 14.74
C HIS A 57 4.68 1.89 14.17
N THR A 58 4.63 0.69 14.71
CA THR A 58 5.33 -0.46 14.13
C THR A 58 4.57 -0.95 12.90
N HIS A 59 5.04 -0.58 11.70
CA HIS A 59 4.42 -0.95 10.43
C HIS A 59 4.41 -2.46 10.22
N ALA A 60 3.31 -2.98 9.67
CA ALA A 60 3.10 -4.40 9.40
C ALA A 60 2.87 -4.74 7.92
N ASP A 61 2.82 -3.73 7.08
CA ASP A 61 2.49 -3.81 5.65
C ASP A 61 3.68 -3.48 4.74
N HIS A 62 4.70 -2.80 5.28
CA HIS A 62 5.92 -2.46 4.56
C HIS A 62 7.13 -2.35 5.51
N PHE A 63 8.33 -2.41 4.93
CA PHE A 63 9.57 -2.14 5.68
C PHE A 63 9.79 -0.64 5.82
N SER A 64 10.08 -0.19 7.04
CA SER A 64 10.53 1.17 7.32
C SER A 64 11.98 1.39 6.88
N LEU A 65 12.26 2.58 6.33
CA LEU A 65 13.62 3.02 6.00
C LEU A 65 14.30 3.68 7.21
N ALA A 66 13.64 3.79 8.36
CA ALA A 66 14.11 4.60 9.50
C ALA A 66 15.52 4.21 9.98
N ALA A 67 15.82 2.93 10.11
CA ALA A 67 17.14 2.45 10.54
C ALA A 67 18.26 2.88 9.57
N ILE A 68 18.01 2.82 8.27
CA ILE A 68 18.98 3.18 7.22
C ILE A 68 19.20 4.70 7.20
N LEU A 69 18.13 5.49 7.30
CA LEU A 69 18.23 6.95 7.37
C LEU A 69 18.95 7.42 8.64
N LYS A 70 18.70 6.75 9.79
CA LYS A 70 19.40 6.99 11.05
C LYS A 70 20.91 6.84 10.87
N GLU A 71 21.36 5.76 10.27
CA GLU A 71 22.79 5.53 10.04
C GLU A 71 23.40 6.57 9.10
N ARG A 72 22.68 6.90 8.02
CA ARG A 72 23.16 7.84 7.01
C ARG A 72 23.22 9.30 7.50
N PHE A 73 22.17 9.78 8.13
CA PHE A 73 22.03 11.19 8.54
C PHE A 73 22.37 11.45 10.00
N LYS A 74 22.63 10.39 10.78
CA LYS A 74 22.84 10.47 12.24
C LYS A 74 21.67 11.16 12.96
N ALA A 75 20.48 11.05 12.40
CA ALA A 75 19.26 11.60 12.95
C ALA A 75 18.58 10.56 13.86
N PRO A 76 18.11 10.93 15.07
CA PRO A 76 17.44 9.99 15.96
C PRO A 76 16.10 9.54 15.43
N VAL A 77 15.79 8.25 15.63
CA VAL A 77 14.47 7.67 15.37
C VAL A 77 13.58 7.83 16.60
N LEU A 78 12.39 8.36 16.38
CA LEU A 78 11.37 8.62 17.38
C LEU A 78 10.17 7.69 17.16
N MET A 79 9.74 7.01 18.22
CA MET A 79 8.53 6.19 18.25
C MET A 79 7.85 6.31 19.62
N HIS A 80 6.61 5.86 19.72
CA HIS A 80 5.93 5.81 21.00
C HIS A 80 6.64 4.91 22.02
N GLU A 81 6.50 5.18 23.32
CA GLU A 81 7.15 4.40 24.39
C GLU A 81 6.72 2.92 24.40
N ARG A 82 5.55 2.60 23.87
CA ARG A 82 5.04 1.22 23.75
C ARG A 82 5.59 0.46 22.55
N ALA A 83 6.23 1.14 21.60
CA ALA A 83 6.81 0.47 20.45
C ALA A 83 7.91 -0.50 20.89
N MET A 84 7.80 -1.75 20.53
CA MET A 84 8.82 -2.77 20.82
C MET A 84 9.95 -2.71 19.77
N SER A 85 10.52 -1.51 19.56
CA SER A 85 11.54 -1.27 18.55
C SER A 85 12.92 -1.05 19.19
N GLU A 86 13.93 -1.75 18.67
CA GLU A 86 15.36 -1.55 19.02
C GLU A 86 15.95 -0.37 18.23
N VAL A 87 15.25 0.13 17.21
CA VAL A 87 15.69 1.22 16.34
C VAL A 87 15.49 2.59 16.98
N ALA A 88 14.43 2.73 17.78
CA ALA A 88 14.03 4.00 18.37
C ALA A 88 15.00 4.49 19.43
N ASP A 89 15.55 5.69 19.20
CA ASP A 89 16.47 6.38 20.12
C ASP A 89 15.73 7.17 21.18
N ARG A 90 14.58 7.75 20.82
CA ARG A 90 13.75 8.54 21.72
C ARG A 90 12.33 7.96 21.77
N ARG A 91 11.87 7.72 22.97
CA ARG A 91 10.50 7.24 23.27
C ARG A 91 9.60 8.43 23.52
N LEU A 92 8.52 8.53 22.73
CA LEU A 92 7.56 9.62 22.82
C LEU A 92 6.35 9.20 23.65
N LYS A 93 5.73 10.20 24.33
CA LYS A 93 4.53 10.07 25.14
C LYS A 93 3.47 11.06 24.72
N GLU A 94 2.25 10.86 25.20
CA GLU A 94 1.17 11.84 25.07
C GLU A 94 1.65 13.22 25.55
N GLY A 95 1.48 14.23 24.70
CA GLY A 95 1.82 15.62 25.02
C GLY A 95 3.26 16.02 24.79
N ASP A 96 4.16 15.09 24.45
CA ASP A 96 5.53 15.45 24.04
C ASP A 96 5.50 16.34 22.81
N GLU A 97 6.58 17.13 22.63
CA GLU A 97 6.72 18.01 21.47
C GLU A 97 8.01 17.70 20.69
N ILE A 98 7.91 17.84 19.37
CA ILE A 98 9.05 17.89 18.43
C ILE A 98 9.01 19.22 17.68
N SER A 99 10.19 19.76 17.32
CA SER A 99 10.27 21.07 16.69
C SER A 99 11.28 21.11 15.55
N ILE A 100 10.97 21.88 14.51
CA ILE A 100 11.87 22.27 13.41
C ILE A 100 11.82 23.78 13.22
N GLY A 101 12.96 24.45 13.38
CA GLY A 101 12.97 25.90 13.48
C GLY A 101 11.99 26.38 14.57
N PRO A 102 11.17 27.41 14.28
CA PRO A 102 10.16 27.93 15.22
C PRO A 102 8.82 27.16 15.17
N LYS A 103 8.77 26.01 14.54
CA LYS A 103 7.53 25.21 14.37
C LYS A 103 7.50 24.07 15.36
N HIS A 104 6.35 23.93 16.06
CA HIS A 104 6.15 22.96 17.13
C HIS A 104 5.04 21.99 16.77
N PHE A 105 5.25 20.71 17.06
CA PHE A 105 4.31 19.63 16.81
C PHE A 105 4.14 18.81 18.08
N LYS A 106 2.92 18.69 18.53
CA LYS A 106 2.53 17.91 19.69
C LYS A 106 2.28 16.46 19.31
N ILE A 107 2.75 15.55 20.11
CA ILE A 107 2.49 14.11 19.99
C ILE A 107 1.18 13.79 20.70
N LEU A 108 0.28 13.14 19.98
CA LEU A 108 -0.98 12.62 20.52
C LEU A 108 -0.90 11.10 20.50
N TYR A 109 -1.00 10.46 21.66
CA TYR A 109 -1.12 9.01 21.75
C TYR A 109 -2.46 8.57 21.18
N ALA A 110 -2.42 7.71 20.17
CA ALA A 110 -3.55 7.40 19.30
C ALA A 110 -3.73 5.89 19.09
N PRO A 111 -3.90 5.10 20.16
CA PRO A 111 -4.07 3.66 20.05
C PRO A 111 -5.35 3.29 19.34
N GLY A 112 -5.32 2.14 18.66
CA GLY A 112 -6.50 1.60 17.97
C GLY A 112 -6.12 0.72 16.79
N HIS A 113 -5.36 1.23 15.83
CA HIS A 113 -4.76 0.42 14.76
C HIS A 113 -3.69 -0.50 15.35
N THR A 114 -2.76 0.08 16.11
CA THR A 114 -1.83 -0.62 16.99
C THR A 114 -1.86 0.05 18.38
N ASP A 115 -1.24 -0.56 19.38
CA ASP A 115 -1.14 0.02 20.73
C ASP A 115 0.03 1.01 20.88
N ASP A 116 0.88 1.13 19.88
CA ASP A 116 2.03 2.05 19.82
C ASP A 116 1.81 3.24 18.88
N THR A 117 0.62 3.40 18.32
CA THR A 117 0.36 4.46 17.35
C THR A 117 0.37 5.85 17.98
N ILE A 118 1.01 6.80 17.30
CA ILE A 118 0.96 8.24 17.59
C ILE A 118 0.45 9.03 16.39
N ASN A 119 -0.20 10.14 16.68
CA ASN A 119 -0.49 11.20 15.71
C ASN A 119 0.39 12.41 16.01
N ILE A 120 0.70 13.21 15.00
CA ILE A 120 1.55 14.39 15.10
C ILE A 120 0.72 15.61 14.72
N TYR A 121 0.46 16.50 15.68
CA TYR A 121 -0.43 17.65 15.52
C TYR A 121 0.30 18.97 15.70
N GLY A 122 0.15 19.89 14.77
CA GLY A 122 0.71 21.24 14.84
C GLY A 122 0.46 22.05 13.58
N GLU A 123 0.59 23.36 13.67
CA GLU A 123 0.51 24.28 12.51
C GLU A 123 -0.79 24.12 11.67
N GLY A 124 -1.92 23.81 12.32
CA GLY A 124 -3.22 23.60 11.66
C GLY A 124 -3.34 22.28 10.90
N MET A 125 -2.46 21.31 11.13
CA MET A 125 -2.46 20.01 10.48
C MET A 125 -2.23 18.86 11.46
N ILE A 126 -2.67 17.66 11.06
CA ILE A 126 -2.45 16.44 11.81
C ILE A 126 -2.06 15.29 10.87
N PHE A 127 -1.01 14.56 11.23
CA PHE A 127 -0.58 13.31 10.60
C PHE A 127 -1.18 12.17 11.42
N THR A 128 -2.13 11.44 10.83
CA THR A 128 -3.03 10.54 11.56
C THR A 128 -2.63 9.08 11.49
N ALA A 129 -1.44 8.77 10.94
CA ALA A 129 -1.00 7.39 10.76
C ALA A 129 -2.11 6.54 10.10
N ASP A 130 -2.32 5.33 10.60
CA ASP A 130 -3.41 4.42 10.22
C ASP A 130 -4.61 4.49 11.17
N VAL A 131 -4.76 5.57 11.94
CA VAL A 131 -5.96 5.80 12.76
C VAL A 131 -7.09 6.35 11.91
N LEU A 132 -6.92 7.56 11.38
CA LEU A 132 -7.93 8.22 10.56
C LEU A 132 -7.45 8.30 9.10
N LEU A 133 -8.08 7.50 8.26
CA LEU A 133 -7.90 7.52 6.81
C LEU A 133 -8.98 8.40 6.16
N ILE A 134 -8.81 8.76 4.89
CA ILE A 134 -9.80 9.58 4.19
C ILE A 134 -11.05 8.73 3.89
N GLY A 135 -12.14 9.00 4.59
CA GLY A 135 -13.40 8.27 4.48
C GLY A 135 -13.40 6.88 5.12
N SER A 136 -12.38 6.53 5.90
CA SER A 136 -12.27 5.25 6.60
C SER A 136 -11.40 5.38 7.85
N VAL A 137 -11.12 4.26 8.49
CA VAL A 137 -10.13 4.08 9.57
C VAL A 137 -9.28 2.86 9.29
N GLY A 138 -8.11 2.76 9.91
CA GLY A 138 -7.28 1.57 9.89
C GLY A 138 -7.98 0.38 10.54
N ARG A 139 -7.52 -0.81 10.22
CA ARG A 139 -7.98 -2.05 10.85
C ARG A 139 -7.49 -2.13 12.29
N THR A 140 -8.19 -2.93 13.12
CA THR A 140 -7.94 -3.01 14.56
C THR A 140 -7.80 -4.45 15.05
N ASP A 141 -7.55 -5.41 14.14
CA ASP A 141 -7.65 -6.84 14.40
C ASP A 141 -6.30 -7.56 14.51
N PHE A 142 -5.19 -6.81 14.61
CA PHE A 142 -3.85 -7.36 14.86
C PHE A 142 -2.93 -6.33 15.56
N GLN A 143 -1.71 -6.74 15.97
CA GLN A 143 -0.69 -5.92 16.64
C GLN A 143 -1.19 -5.18 17.88
N ASN A 144 -1.93 -5.85 18.75
CA ASN A 144 -2.58 -5.25 19.91
C ASN A 144 -3.55 -4.11 19.55
N GLY A 145 -4.09 -4.12 18.33
CA GLY A 145 -5.14 -3.21 17.91
C GLY A 145 -6.42 -3.40 18.74
N SER A 146 -7.18 -2.34 18.93
CA SER A 146 -8.41 -2.35 19.68
C SER A 146 -9.43 -1.40 19.06
N PRO A 147 -10.60 -1.90 18.66
CA PRO A 147 -11.66 -1.04 18.16
C PRO A 147 -12.21 -0.10 19.26
N GLU A 148 -12.14 -0.49 20.53
CA GLU A 148 -12.51 0.36 21.66
C GLU A 148 -11.56 1.55 21.76
N SER A 149 -10.25 1.30 21.72
CA SER A 149 -9.23 2.34 21.74
C SER A 149 -9.29 3.23 20.51
N MET A 150 -9.59 2.63 19.33
CA MET A 150 -9.78 3.38 18.08
C MET A 150 -10.93 4.38 18.23
N PHE A 151 -12.05 3.96 18.79
CA PHE A 151 -13.18 4.87 19.04
C PHE A 151 -12.78 6.04 19.94
N ASP A 152 -12.11 5.75 21.07
CA ASP A 152 -11.67 6.79 22.02
C ASP A 152 -10.65 7.75 21.38
N THR A 153 -9.76 7.25 20.53
CA THR A 153 -8.85 8.07 19.75
C THR A 153 -9.59 8.95 18.74
N LEU A 154 -10.61 8.42 18.07
CA LEU A 154 -11.42 9.22 17.14
C LEU A 154 -12.21 10.31 17.87
N GLU A 155 -12.65 10.11 19.14
CA GLU A 155 -13.27 11.16 19.94
C GLU A 155 -12.29 12.31 20.21
N LYS A 156 -11.00 11.99 20.53
CA LYS A 156 -9.96 13.03 20.65
C LYS A 156 -9.79 13.82 19.34
N LEU A 157 -9.78 13.13 18.19
CA LEU A 157 -9.63 13.79 16.87
C LEU A 157 -10.86 14.64 16.53
N ARG A 158 -12.04 14.23 16.92
CA ARG A 158 -13.28 15.02 16.71
C ARG A 158 -13.27 16.34 17.49
N ALA A 159 -12.53 16.43 18.57
CA ALA A 159 -12.39 17.67 19.35
C ALA A 159 -11.48 18.72 18.67
N LEU A 160 -10.72 18.34 17.63
CA LEU A 160 -9.87 19.27 16.88
C LEU A 160 -10.71 20.21 16.00
N PRO A 161 -10.18 21.41 15.67
CA PRO A 161 -10.82 22.36 14.77
C PRO A 161 -11.13 21.71 13.40
N ASP A 162 -12.28 22.05 12.83
CA ASP A 162 -12.78 21.46 11.58
C ASP A 162 -11.88 21.76 10.36
N GLU A 163 -11.16 22.88 10.37
CA GLU A 163 -10.19 23.29 9.35
C GLU A 163 -8.85 22.54 9.44
N THR A 164 -8.59 21.78 10.52
CA THR A 164 -7.34 21.01 10.68
C THR A 164 -7.16 20.06 9.51
N ILE A 165 -6.05 20.19 8.77
CA ILE A 165 -5.74 19.35 7.61
C ILE A 165 -5.28 17.98 8.10
N VAL A 166 -5.90 16.93 7.56
CA VAL A 166 -5.61 15.52 7.86
C VAL A 166 -4.70 14.93 6.79
N PHE A 167 -3.56 14.39 7.20
CA PHE A 167 -2.59 13.66 6.39
C PHE A 167 -2.49 12.20 6.87
N PRO A 168 -3.14 11.24 6.19
CA PRO A 168 -3.08 9.82 6.54
C PRO A 168 -1.83 9.15 5.96
N VAL A 169 -1.45 7.98 6.49
CA VAL A 169 -0.38 7.15 5.92
C VAL A 169 -0.87 6.29 4.76
N HIS A 170 -2.17 6.04 4.68
CA HIS A 170 -2.76 5.29 3.56
C HIS A 170 -3.92 6.01 2.88
N ASP A 171 -3.99 5.92 1.55
CA ASP A 171 -5.20 6.16 0.77
C ASP A 171 -5.23 5.33 -0.51
N TYR A 172 -6.31 4.60 -0.71
CA TYR A 172 -6.49 3.69 -1.84
C TYR A 172 -7.13 4.35 -3.07
N ASN A 173 -7.52 5.62 -2.94
CA ASN A 173 -8.20 6.39 -3.99
C ASN A 173 -7.36 7.55 -4.54
N GLY A 174 -6.09 7.66 -4.13
CA GLY A 174 -5.16 8.69 -4.60
C GLY A 174 -5.42 10.10 -4.07
N ARG A 175 -6.19 10.22 -2.97
CA ARG A 175 -6.45 11.51 -2.31
C ARG A 175 -5.27 11.84 -1.40
N LYS A 176 -4.84 13.09 -1.42
CA LYS A 176 -3.62 13.50 -0.71
C LYS A 176 -3.86 13.92 0.74
N SER A 177 -5.02 14.48 1.03
CA SER A 177 -5.38 15.00 2.34
C SER A 177 -6.89 15.19 2.48
N SER A 178 -7.33 15.43 3.70
CA SER A 178 -8.70 15.77 4.04
C SER A 178 -8.72 16.89 5.09
N THR A 179 -9.83 17.11 5.77
CA THR A 179 -9.92 17.95 6.98
C THR A 179 -10.75 17.24 8.03
N ILE A 180 -10.56 17.60 9.30
CA ILE A 180 -11.35 17.04 10.40
C ILE A 180 -12.85 17.26 10.17
N GLY A 181 -13.26 18.44 9.74
CA GLY A 181 -14.67 18.73 9.44
C GLY A 181 -15.22 17.89 8.30
N ARG A 182 -14.42 17.66 7.24
CA ARG A 182 -14.84 16.79 6.13
C ARG A 182 -14.99 15.33 6.59
N GLU A 183 -14.08 14.84 7.41
CA GLU A 183 -14.18 13.49 7.95
C GLU A 183 -15.36 13.35 8.93
N LYS A 184 -15.62 14.33 9.80
CA LYS A 184 -16.84 14.36 10.62
C LYS A 184 -18.12 14.27 9.80
N ALA A 185 -18.15 14.95 8.63
CA ALA A 185 -19.32 15.00 7.78
C ALA A 185 -19.51 13.73 6.91
N ARG A 186 -18.43 13.09 6.45
CA ARG A 186 -18.47 12.07 5.40
C ARG A 186 -17.94 10.70 5.76
N ASN A 187 -17.03 10.60 6.75
CA ASN A 187 -16.46 9.32 7.15
C ASN A 187 -17.45 8.57 8.07
N PRO A 188 -17.92 7.37 7.69
CA PRO A 188 -18.89 6.62 8.48
C PRO A 188 -18.42 6.35 9.91
N PHE A 189 -17.12 6.13 10.12
CA PHE A 189 -16.53 5.87 11.42
C PHE A 189 -16.44 7.15 12.28
N MET A 190 -16.16 8.29 11.68
CA MET A 190 -16.19 9.59 12.36
C MET A 190 -17.61 10.07 12.68
N ARG A 191 -18.62 9.55 11.99
CA ARG A 191 -20.04 9.86 12.24
C ARG A 191 -20.65 8.99 13.31
N GLU A 192 -20.15 7.76 13.50
CA GLU A 192 -20.66 6.85 14.52
C GLU A 192 -20.30 7.36 15.91
N ARG A 193 -21.31 7.60 16.76
CA ARG A 193 -21.17 8.12 18.11
C ARG A 193 -21.44 7.08 19.19
N ASN A 194 -21.99 5.94 18.81
CA ASN A 194 -22.22 4.84 19.73
C ASN A 194 -21.02 3.89 19.70
N LYS A 195 -20.32 3.77 20.82
CA LYS A 195 -19.09 2.96 20.94
C LYS A 195 -19.35 1.48 20.67
N GLU A 196 -20.46 0.93 21.17
CA GLU A 196 -20.82 -0.47 20.99
C GLU A 196 -21.14 -0.78 19.51
N ALA A 197 -21.82 0.13 18.81
CA ALA A 197 -22.12 0.01 17.40
C ALA A 197 -20.83 0.08 16.56
N PHE A 198 -19.92 1.01 16.89
CA PHE A 198 -18.61 1.13 16.26
C PHE A 198 -17.79 -0.17 16.41
N VAL A 199 -17.69 -0.68 17.63
CA VAL A 199 -16.94 -1.91 17.96
C VAL A 199 -17.52 -3.11 17.22
N ARG A 200 -18.85 -3.29 17.22
CA ARG A 200 -19.51 -4.37 16.46
C ARG A 200 -19.19 -4.28 14.97
N ASN A 201 -19.28 -3.08 14.40
CA ASN A 201 -18.97 -2.86 12.97
C ASN A 201 -17.50 -3.15 12.65
N ALA A 202 -16.56 -2.67 13.46
CA ALA A 202 -15.14 -2.92 13.29
C ALA A 202 -14.83 -4.43 13.35
N ARG A 203 -15.37 -5.15 14.34
CA ARG A 203 -15.16 -6.60 14.51
C ARG A 203 -15.84 -7.47 13.45
N SER A 204 -16.89 -6.98 12.79
CA SER A 204 -17.56 -7.72 11.71
C SER A 204 -16.73 -7.82 10.43
N LYS A 205 -15.77 -6.93 10.25
CA LYS A 205 -14.89 -6.88 9.07
C LYS A 205 -13.74 -7.87 9.22
N LYS A 206 -13.93 -9.09 8.71
CA LYS A 206 -12.84 -10.08 8.60
C LYS A 206 -12.02 -9.78 7.35
N LEU A 207 -10.92 -9.07 7.51
CA LEU A 207 -9.97 -8.86 6.43
C LEU A 207 -8.89 -9.96 6.46
N PRO A 208 -8.40 -10.44 5.31
CA PRO A 208 -7.31 -11.41 5.28
C PRO A 208 -6.08 -10.81 5.99
N LYS A 209 -5.33 -11.69 6.68
CA LYS A 209 -4.07 -11.28 7.31
C LYS A 209 -3.09 -10.85 6.21
N PRO A 210 -2.41 -9.70 6.34
CA PRO A 210 -1.41 -9.30 5.37
C PRO A 210 -0.32 -10.36 5.22
N PHE A 211 0.15 -10.53 4.00
CA PHE A 211 1.23 -11.48 3.72
C PHE A 211 2.52 -11.05 4.45
N ASN A 212 3.22 -12.03 5.03
CA ASN A 212 4.54 -11.84 5.67
C ASN A 212 4.57 -10.84 6.85
N ILE A 213 3.42 -10.56 7.47
CA ILE A 213 3.26 -9.57 8.54
C ILE A 213 4.26 -9.78 9.69
N ASP A 214 4.43 -11.02 10.16
CA ASP A 214 5.26 -11.32 11.31
C ASP A 214 6.75 -11.02 11.05
N ASN A 215 7.23 -11.25 9.80
CA ASN A 215 8.58 -10.88 9.39
C ASN A 215 8.74 -9.36 9.24
N ILE A 216 7.75 -8.67 8.68
CA ILE A 216 7.81 -7.20 8.53
C ILE A 216 7.91 -6.55 9.90
N ILE A 217 7.05 -6.94 10.83
CA ILE A 217 7.08 -6.45 12.22
C ILE A 217 8.46 -6.69 12.84
N ARG A 218 8.97 -7.94 12.75
CA ARG A 218 10.27 -8.30 13.30
C ARG A 218 11.41 -7.46 12.72
N VAL A 219 11.42 -7.27 11.40
CA VAL A 219 12.45 -6.47 10.71
C VAL A 219 12.37 -5.00 11.13
N ASN A 220 11.18 -4.42 11.21
CA ASN A 220 10.99 -3.04 11.63
C ASN A 220 11.36 -2.83 13.11
N GLN A 221 11.04 -3.78 13.98
CA GLN A 221 11.42 -3.74 15.39
C GLN A 221 12.93 -3.81 15.61
N LYS A 222 13.63 -4.67 14.84
CA LYS A 222 15.08 -4.91 15.01
C LYS A 222 15.95 -4.01 14.14
N GLY A 223 15.39 -3.21 13.27
CA GLY A 223 16.16 -2.39 12.32
C GLY A 223 16.97 -3.21 11.32
N GLN A 224 16.55 -4.43 11.05
CA GLN A 224 17.26 -5.36 10.16
C GLN A 224 16.84 -5.22 8.69
N ALA A 225 16.14 -4.14 8.34
CA ALA A 225 15.88 -3.82 6.94
C ALA A 225 17.22 -3.67 6.22
N ARG A 226 17.44 -4.52 5.21
CA ARG A 226 18.65 -4.44 4.39
C ARG A 226 18.49 -3.31 3.39
N THR A 227 19.58 -2.61 3.12
CA THR A 227 19.60 -1.70 1.98
C THR A 227 19.41 -2.53 0.71
N LEU A 228 18.26 -2.37 0.07
CA LEU A 228 17.97 -3.02 -1.20
C LEU A 228 18.53 -2.17 -2.31
N GLU A 229 19.30 -2.77 -3.20
CA GLU A 229 19.77 -2.08 -4.40
C GLU A 229 18.58 -1.82 -5.32
N MET A 230 18.26 -0.53 -5.48
CA MET A 230 17.15 -0.07 -6.31
C MET A 230 17.66 0.27 -7.71
N VAL A 231 16.93 -0.20 -8.73
CA VAL A 231 17.24 0.12 -10.14
C VAL A 231 16.04 0.75 -10.82
N SER A 232 16.28 1.73 -11.67
CA SER A 232 15.21 2.29 -12.50
C SER A 232 14.77 1.28 -13.57
N PRO A 233 13.58 1.43 -14.17
CA PRO A 233 13.15 0.57 -15.28
C PRO A 233 14.12 0.54 -16.46
N LYS A 234 14.73 1.68 -16.81
CA LYS A 234 15.73 1.77 -17.90
C LYS A 234 17.00 1.00 -17.57
N GLU A 235 17.56 1.21 -16.37
CA GLU A 235 18.73 0.45 -15.90
C GLU A 235 18.43 -1.05 -15.83
N ALA A 236 17.25 -1.44 -15.35
CA ALA A 236 16.83 -2.83 -15.35
C ALA A 236 16.79 -3.42 -16.76
N GLN A 237 16.26 -2.68 -17.73
CA GLN A 237 16.25 -3.08 -19.14
C GLN A 237 17.66 -3.24 -19.70
N GLU A 238 18.55 -2.28 -19.44
CA GLU A 238 19.93 -2.37 -19.88
C GLU A 238 20.67 -3.57 -19.30
N VAL A 239 20.49 -3.84 -18.00
CA VAL A 239 21.14 -4.95 -17.33
C VAL A 239 20.70 -6.29 -17.91
N ILE A 240 19.38 -6.52 -18.07
CA ILE A 240 18.88 -7.80 -18.60
C ILE A 240 19.22 -8.04 -20.07
N LEU A 241 19.46 -6.96 -20.84
CA LEU A 241 19.92 -7.09 -22.24
C LEU A 241 21.41 -7.41 -22.35
N ARG A 242 22.23 -7.05 -21.35
CA ARG A 242 23.68 -7.25 -21.34
C ARG A 242 24.10 -8.54 -20.64
N ASP A 243 23.33 -9.01 -19.67
CA ASP A 243 23.69 -10.13 -18.81
C ASP A 243 22.56 -11.16 -18.73
N GLU A 244 22.75 -12.28 -19.38
CA GLU A 244 21.80 -13.40 -19.41
C GLU A 244 21.64 -14.09 -18.03
N GLN A 245 22.58 -13.89 -17.11
CA GLN A 245 22.49 -14.41 -15.76
C GLN A 245 21.54 -13.62 -14.88
N VAL A 246 21.18 -12.40 -15.29
CA VAL A 246 20.19 -11.55 -14.59
C VAL A 246 18.80 -11.80 -15.14
N LYS A 247 17.85 -12.13 -14.28
CA LYS A 247 16.45 -12.36 -14.65
C LYS A 247 15.51 -11.40 -13.95
N LEU A 248 14.48 -10.96 -14.66
CA LEU A 248 13.37 -10.25 -14.02
C LEU A 248 12.45 -11.25 -13.31
N LEU A 249 12.20 -10.99 -12.02
CA LEU A 249 11.29 -11.77 -11.20
C LEU A 249 10.03 -10.94 -10.91
N ASP A 250 8.94 -11.27 -11.59
CA ASP A 250 7.65 -10.60 -11.40
C ASP A 250 6.85 -11.30 -10.30
N VAL A 251 6.70 -10.62 -9.16
CA VAL A 251 6.00 -11.16 -7.98
C VAL A 251 4.52 -10.78 -7.92
N ARG A 252 3.96 -10.34 -9.03
CA ARG A 252 2.52 -10.07 -9.18
C ARG A 252 1.74 -11.38 -9.31
N SER A 253 0.41 -11.28 -9.15
CA SER A 253 -0.45 -12.42 -9.39
C SER A 253 -0.35 -12.92 -10.85
N PRO A 254 -0.64 -14.21 -11.12
CA PRO A 254 -0.64 -14.74 -12.48
C PRO A 254 -1.58 -13.98 -13.41
N LEU A 255 -2.66 -13.40 -12.88
CA LEU A 255 -3.60 -12.61 -13.65
C LEU A 255 -2.99 -11.27 -14.10
N GLU A 256 -2.32 -10.54 -13.18
CA GLU A 256 -1.61 -9.30 -13.49
C GLU A 256 -0.49 -9.54 -14.52
N PHE A 257 0.22 -10.66 -14.38
CA PHE A 257 1.30 -11.07 -15.28
C PHE A 257 0.77 -11.41 -16.67
N HIS A 258 -0.31 -12.18 -16.76
CA HIS A 258 -0.93 -12.56 -18.04
C HIS A 258 -1.51 -11.34 -18.78
N GLU A 259 -2.03 -10.35 -18.08
CA GLU A 259 -2.55 -9.12 -18.70
C GLU A 259 -1.44 -8.34 -19.41
N VAL A 260 -0.33 -8.14 -18.73
CA VAL A 260 0.84 -7.43 -19.26
C VAL A 260 2.09 -7.82 -18.47
N HIS A 261 3.17 -8.18 -19.14
CA HIS A 261 4.45 -8.49 -18.51
C HIS A 261 5.64 -8.06 -19.38
N ILE A 262 6.82 -8.08 -18.80
CA ILE A 262 8.08 -7.83 -19.52
C ILE A 262 8.54 -9.15 -20.13
N LYS A 263 9.03 -9.09 -21.37
CA LYS A 263 9.53 -10.27 -22.08
C LYS A 263 10.57 -11.02 -21.23
N ASP A 264 10.52 -12.36 -21.25
CA ASP A 264 11.42 -13.26 -20.54
C ASP A 264 11.48 -13.10 -19.02
N SER A 265 10.52 -12.37 -18.41
CA SER A 265 10.37 -12.29 -16.97
C SER A 265 9.73 -13.56 -16.40
N LEU A 266 10.22 -14.00 -15.25
CA LEU A 266 9.72 -15.14 -14.50
C LEU A 266 8.61 -14.68 -13.54
N ASN A 267 7.43 -15.30 -13.62
CA ASN A 267 6.36 -14.99 -12.68
C ASN A 267 6.35 -15.97 -11.49
N VAL A 268 6.66 -15.45 -10.32
CA VAL A 268 6.53 -16.17 -9.04
C VAL A 268 5.78 -15.27 -8.06
N PRO A 269 4.47 -15.46 -7.91
CA PRO A 269 3.66 -14.63 -7.02
C PRO A 269 4.20 -14.59 -5.60
N ILE A 270 4.12 -13.42 -4.97
CA ILE A 270 4.69 -13.20 -3.63
C ILE A 270 4.12 -14.15 -2.57
N ASP A 271 2.86 -14.53 -2.66
CA ASP A 271 2.16 -15.47 -1.78
C ASP A 271 2.68 -16.92 -1.92
N THR A 272 3.33 -17.24 -3.03
CA THR A 272 3.92 -18.58 -3.29
C THR A 272 5.44 -18.59 -3.35
N ILE A 273 6.10 -17.42 -3.25
CA ILE A 273 7.57 -17.31 -3.39
C ILE A 273 8.30 -18.15 -2.36
N GLY A 274 7.76 -18.29 -1.13
CA GLY A 274 8.33 -19.13 -0.09
C GLY A 274 8.56 -20.58 -0.51
N LEU A 275 7.68 -21.12 -1.36
CA LEU A 275 7.79 -22.49 -1.90
C LEU A 275 8.87 -22.63 -2.99
N LYS A 276 9.33 -21.50 -3.54
CA LYS A 276 10.28 -21.42 -4.66
C LYS A 276 11.65 -20.87 -4.25
N LEU A 277 11.83 -20.46 -3.00
CA LEU A 277 13.09 -19.85 -2.54
C LEU A 277 14.28 -20.76 -2.80
N LYS A 278 14.16 -22.07 -2.53
CA LYS A 278 15.23 -23.03 -2.75
C LYS A 278 15.59 -23.12 -4.23
N ASP A 279 14.60 -23.32 -5.11
CA ASP A 279 14.82 -23.42 -6.55
C ASP A 279 15.47 -22.16 -7.12
N LEU A 280 15.03 -20.98 -6.63
CA LEU A 280 15.57 -19.69 -7.03
C LEU A 280 17.00 -19.49 -6.54
N SER A 281 17.31 -19.86 -5.29
CA SER A 281 18.66 -19.70 -4.74
C SER A 281 19.69 -20.66 -5.35
N GLU A 282 19.27 -21.85 -5.71
CA GLU A 282 20.13 -22.87 -6.35
C GLU A 282 20.31 -22.63 -7.87
N SER A 283 19.56 -21.73 -8.47
CA SER A 283 19.60 -21.45 -9.92
C SER A 283 20.91 -20.83 -10.42
N GLY A 284 21.73 -20.28 -9.53
CA GLY A 284 22.95 -19.53 -9.87
C GLY A 284 22.71 -18.16 -10.53
N LYS A 285 21.44 -17.70 -10.60
CA LYS A 285 21.06 -16.46 -11.27
C LYS A 285 20.94 -15.30 -10.29
N SER A 286 21.09 -14.09 -10.81
CA SER A 286 20.76 -12.84 -10.14
C SER A 286 19.35 -12.39 -10.52
N TYR A 287 18.66 -11.71 -9.60
CA TYR A 287 17.29 -11.30 -9.85
C TYR A 287 17.08 -9.80 -9.69
N ILE A 288 16.34 -9.20 -10.62
CA ILE A 288 15.72 -7.89 -10.46
C ILE A 288 14.23 -8.12 -10.20
N VAL A 289 13.80 -7.88 -8.97
CA VAL A 289 12.44 -8.15 -8.52
C VAL A 289 11.51 -6.98 -8.83
N LEU A 290 10.36 -7.27 -9.39
CA LEU A 290 9.35 -6.27 -9.69
C LEU A 290 7.96 -6.69 -9.23
N CYS A 291 7.14 -5.70 -8.93
CA CYS A 291 5.70 -5.87 -8.70
C CYS A 291 4.91 -4.79 -9.45
N ARG A 292 3.69 -4.49 -9.06
CA ARG A 292 2.88 -3.46 -9.73
C ARG A 292 3.42 -2.05 -9.50
N THR A 293 3.66 -1.66 -8.23
CA THR A 293 3.96 -0.28 -7.81
C THR A 293 5.23 -0.13 -6.98
N GLY A 294 5.91 -1.23 -6.63
CA GLY A 294 7.12 -1.21 -5.80
C GLY A 294 6.91 -1.68 -4.34
N ASN A 295 5.67 -1.98 -3.89
CA ASN A 295 5.41 -2.36 -2.49
C ASN A 295 5.73 -3.84 -2.18
N ARG A 296 5.37 -4.77 -3.09
CA ARG A 296 5.58 -6.22 -2.90
C ARG A 296 7.02 -6.66 -3.20
N SER A 297 7.69 -5.99 -4.13
CA SER A 297 9.02 -6.38 -4.59
C SER A 297 10.13 -6.26 -3.54
N PRO A 298 10.17 -5.25 -2.63
CA PRO A 298 11.13 -5.21 -1.53
C PRO A 298 10.99 -6.39 -0.57
N MET A 299 9.74 -6.79 -0.28
CA MET A 299 9.47 -7.93 0.59
C MET A 299 9.97 -9.24 -0.02
N ALA A 300 9.72 -9.44 -1.32
CA ALA A 300 10.19 -10.60 -2.04
C ALA A 300 11.74 -10.62 -2.16
N ALA A 301 12.35 -9.47 -2.39
CA ALA A 301 13.81 -9.33 -2.43
C ALA A 301 14.46 -9.67 -1.08
N ASP A 302 13.87 -9.22 0.03
CA ASP A 302 14.35 -9.58 1.37
C ASP A 302 14.27 -11.10 1.64
N MET A 303 13.15 -11.74 1.25
CA MET A 303 13.01 -13.20 1.37
C MET A 303 14.07 -13.95 0.55
N LEU A 304 14.37 -13.48 -0.66
CA LEU A 304 15.41 -14.05 -1.52
C LEU A 304 16.81 -13.89 -0.90
N LEU A 305 17.12 -12.71 -0.37
CA LEU A 305 18.39 -12.45 0.33
C LEU A 305 18.55 -13.31 1.59
N GLN A 306 17.44 -13.52 2.33
CA GLN A 306 17.45 -14.42 3.51
C GLN A 306 17.62 -15.89 3.13
N SER A 307 17.24 -16.31 1.93
CA SER A 307 17.44 -17.69 1.44
C SER A 307 18.85 -17.96 0.90
N GLY A 308 19.77 -16.98 0.99
CA GLY A 308 21.17 -17.13 0.60
C GLY A 308 21.51 -16.59 -0.79
N LEU A 309 20.57 -15.94 -1.49
CA LEU A 309 20.89 -15.19 -2.71
C LEU A 309 21.70 -13.94 -2.35
N HIS A 310 22.80 -13.72 -3.06
CA HIS A 310 23.68 -12.58 -2.78
C HIS A 310 23.42 -11.36 -3.67
N THR A 311 22.78 -11.55 -4.83
CA THR A 311 22.58 -10.48 -5.81
C THR A 311 21.09 -10.37 -6.18
N VAL A 312 20.39 -9.50 -5.44
CA VAL A 312 18.98 -9.20 -5.66
C VAL A 312 18.80 -7.70 -5.71
N LYS A 313 18.21 -7.20 -6.79
CA LYS A 313 17.87 -5.77 -6.96
C LYS A 313 16.35 -5.61 -7.02
N VAL A 314 15.86 -4.41 -6.77
CA VAL A 314 14.43 -4.08 -6.83
C VAL A 314 14.17 -3.02 -7.89
N MET A 315 13.22 -3.27 -8.80
CA MET A 315 12.84 -2.29 -9.80
C MET A 315 11.91 -1.22 -9.20
N GLN A 316 12.36 0.02 -9.22
CA GLN A 316 11.62 1.18 -8.71
C GLN A 316 10.29 1.37 -9.46
N GLY A 317 9.21 1.58 -8.70
CA GLY A 317 7.88 1.86 -9.24
C GLY A 317 7.24 0.72 -10.02
N GLY A 318 7.91 -0.43 -10.13
CA GLY A 318 7.40 -1.66 -10.72
C GLY A 318 6.87 -1.50 -12.16
N MET A 319 5.91 -2.34 -12.53
CA MET A 319 5.28 -2.31 -13.87
C MET A 319 4.62 -0.97 -14.20
N THR A 320 4.09 -0.26 -13.21
CA THR A 320 3.46 1.06 -13.42
C THR A 320 4.47 2.07 -13.97
N ARG A 321 5.66 2.11 -13.40
CA ARG A 321 6.74 3.01 -13.88
C ARG A 321 7.33 2.52 -15.22
N TRP A 322 7.53 1.21 -15.39
CA TRP A 322 7.98 0.62 -16.65
C TRP A 322 7.09 1.04 -17.83
N GLN A 323 5.76 0.92 -17.66
CA GLN A 323 4.79 1.33 -18.68
C GLN A 323 4.75 2.85 -18.90
N LYS A 324 4.87 3.65 -17.81
CA LYS A 324 4.94 5.11 -17.90
C LYS A 324 6.16 5.58 -18.71
N GLU A 325 7.28 4.89 -18.58
CA GLU A 325 8.49 5.13 -19.36
C GLU A 325 8.42 4.52 -20.77
N ARG A 326 7.28 3.94 -21.17
CA ARG A 326 7.00 3.35 -22.50
C ARG A 326 7.98 2.27 -22.90
N LEU A 327 8.51 1.52 -21.95
CA LEU A 327 9.40 0.39 -22.21
C LEU A 327 8.62 -0.82 -22.75
N PRO A 328 9.28 -1.73 -23.50
CA PRO A 328 8.63 -2.86 -24.16
C PRO A 328 7.89 -3.78 -23.16
N VAL A 329 6.68 -4.18 -23.52
CA VAL A 329 5.87 -5.14 -22.78
C VAL A 329 5.23 -6.15 -23.71
N ILE A 330 5.05 -7.35 -23.24
CA ILE A 330 4.16 -8.34 -23.84
C ILE A 330 2.79 -8.12 -23.21
N LYS A 331 1.80 -7.85 -24.07
CA LYS A 331 0.40 -7.88 -23.67
C LYS A 331 -0.10 -9.28 -23.97
N GLY A 332 -0.65 -9.96 -22.96
CA GLY A 332 -1.30 -11.24 -23.17
C GLY A 332 -2.38 -11.11 -24.24
N GLU A 333 -2.64 -12.17 -24.99
CA GLU A 333 -3.77 -12.18 -25.92
C GLU A 333 -5.01 -11.78 -25.12
N GLY A 334 -5.52 -10.58 -25.43
CA GLY A 334 -6.42 -9.80 -24.61
C GLY A 334 -7.69 -10.52 -24.20
N GLY A 335 -7.58 -11.25 -23.13
CA GLY A 335 -8.76 -11.63 -22.36
C GLY A 335 -9.20 -10.42 -21.55
N VAL A 336 -10.31 -9.82 -21.91
CA VAL A 336 -10.96 -8.81 -21.05
C VAL A 336 -11.14 -9.46 -19.68
N SER A 337 -10.58 -8.84 -18.61
CA SER A 337 -10.71 -9.39 -17.26
C SER A 337 -12.18 -9.65 -16.94
N LEU A 338 -12.46 -10.71 -16.21
CA LEU A 338 -13.84 -11.08 -15.85
C LEU A 338 -14.59 -9.91 -15.22
N GLU A 339 -13.91 -9.12 -14.40
CA GLU A 339 -14.46 -7.91 -13.79
C GLU A 339 -14.86 -6.83 -14.82
N ARG A 340 -14.02 -6.61 -15.84
CA ARG A 340 -14.37 -5.71 -16.96
C ARG A 340 -15.52 -6.25 -17.78
N GLN A 341 -15.56 -7.58 -18.02
CA GLN A 341 -16.68 -8.24 -18.71
C GLN A 341 -17.98 -8.04 -17.93
N VAL A 342 -17.96 -8.25 -16.60
CA VAL A 342 -19.12 -8.05 -15.71
C VAL A 342 -19.61 -6.61 -15.79
N ARG A 343 -18.71 -5.61 -15.64
CA ARG A 343 -19.08 -4.20 -15.69
C ARG A 343 -19.66 -3.81 -17.05
N PHE A 344 -19.02 -4.25 -18.13
CA PHE A 344 -19.50 -3.96 -19.49
C PHE A 344 -20.87 -4.61 -19.74
N THR A 345 -21.02 -5.91 -19.42
CA THR A 345 -22.27 -6.65 -19.66
C THR A 345 -23.40 -6.08 -18.81
N ALA A 346 -23.15 -5.81 -17.53
CA ALA A 346 -24.17 -5.21 -16.66
C ALA A 346 -24.61 -3.83 -17.19
N GLY A 347 -23.65 -2.97 -17.54
CA GLY A 347 -23.94 -1.65 -18.12
C GLY A 347 -24.70 -1.73 -19.44
N ALA A 348 -24.32 -2.63 -20.33
CA ALA A 348 -25.00 -2.83 -21.62
C ALA A 348 -26.44 -3.33 -21.45
N VAL A 349 -26.68 -4.29 -20.53
CA VAL A 349 -28.03 -4.82 -20.27
C VAL A 349 -28.92 -3.75 -19.62
N VAL A 350 -28.37 -2.96 -18.68
CA VAL A 350 -29.10 -1.81 -18.09
C VAL A 350 -29.50 -0.80 -19.16
N LEU A 351 -28.55 -0.39 -19.99
CA LEU A 351 -28.81 0.58 -21.06
C LEU A 351 -29.84 0.05 -22.07
N PHE A 352 -29.69 -1.22 -22.47
CA PHE A 352 -30.66 -1.89 -23.35
C PHE A 352 -32.07 -1.88 -22.75
N GLY A 353 -32.22 -2.28 -21.49
CA GLY A 353 -33.53 -2.29 -20.80
C GLY A 353 -34.18 -0.92 -20.72
N ILE A 354 -33.39 0.14 -20.48
CA ILE A 354 -33.88 1.53 -20.46
C ILE A 354 -34.37 1.94 -21.85
N ILE A 355 -33.57 1.71 -22.91
CA ILE A 355 -33.95 2.05 -24.30
C ILE A 355 -35.22 1.31 -24.71
N MET A 356 -35.30 0.02 -24.48
CA MET A 356 -36.46 -0.80 -24.81
C MET A 356 -37.71 -0.36 -24.02
N SER A 357 -37.55 0.07 -22.77
CA SER A 357 -38.65 0.61 -21.97
C SER A 357 -39.25 1.90 -22.57
N TRP A 358 -38.42 2.71 -23.23
CA TRP A 358 -38.85 3.96 -23.85
C TRP A 358 -39.49 3.76 -25.24
N PHE A 359 -38.92 2.88 -26.06
CA PHE A 359 -39.29 2.75 -27.46
C PHE A 359 -40.22 1.57 -27.78
N VAL A 360 -40.30 0.54 -26.90
CA VAL A 360 -41.08 -0.69 -27.19
C VAL A 360 -42.15 -0.92 -26.14
N ASN A 361 -41.83 -1.16 -24.89
CA ASN A 361 -42.79 -1.43 -23.84
C ASN A 361 -42.23 -1.10 -22.47
N ARG A 362 -43.00 -0.37 -21.64
CA ARG A 362 -42.60 0.00 -20.28
C ARG A 362 -42.23 -1.18 -19.37
N ALA A 363 -42.69 -2.39 -19.65
CA ALA A 363 -42.34 -3.60 -18.89
C ALA A 363 -40.81 -3.89 -18.92
N PHE A 364 -40.09 -3.45 -19.95
CA PHE A 364 -38.63 -3.63 -20.02
C PHE A 364 -37.86 -2.92 -18.92
N ILE A 365 -38.47 -2.02 -18.15
CA ILE A 365 -37.85 -1.36 -16.98
C ILE A 365 -37.47 -2.36 -15.87
N TRP A 366 -38.10 -3.52 -15.83
CA TRP A 366 -37.77 -4.57 -14.88
C TRP A 366 -36.39 -5.19 -15.13
N ILE A 367 -35.83 -5.09 -16.35
CA ILE A 367 -34.48 -5.57 -16.67
C ILE A 367 -33.41 -4.77 -15.91
N PRO A 368 -33.31 -3.43 -16.05
CA PRO A 368 -32.35 -2.64 -15.27
C PRO A 368 -32.55 -2.75 -13.75
N ILE A 369 -33.80 -2.86 -13.28
CA ILE A 369 -34.09 -3.07 -11.85
C ILE A 369 -33.51 -4.41 -11.38
N GLY A 370 -33.74 -5.49 -12.09
CA GLY A 370 -33.19 -6.82 -11.74
C GLY A 370 -31.67 -6.86 -11.74
N VAL A 371 -31.03 -6.25 -12.75
CA VAL A 371 -29.55 -6.16 -12.80
C VAL A 371 -29.02 -5.33 -11.64
N SER A 372 -29.65 -4.20 -11.32
CA SER A 372 -29.25 -3.34 -10.19
C SER A 372 -29.38 -4.06 -8.85
N CYS A 373 -30.47 -4.79 -8.60
CA CYS A 373 -30.63 -5.63 -7.42
C CYS A 373 -29.54 -6.72 -7.33
N GLY A 374 -29.23 -7.36 -8.46
CA GLY A 374 -28.17 -8.37 -8.54
C GLY A 374 -26.77 -7.80 -8.25
N LEU A 375 -26.47 -6.56 -8.70
CA LEU A 375 -25.22 -5.87 -8.39
C LEU A 375 -25.12 -5.47 -6.91
N ILE A 376 -26.24 -5.02 -6.31
CA ILE A 376 -26.30 -4.71 -4.87
C ILE A 376 -26.05 -5.98 -4.06
N PHE A 377 -26.74 -7.08 -4.41
CA PHE A 377 -26.54 -8.38 -3.76
C PHE A 377 -25.10 -8.87 -3.87
N SER A 378 -24.50 -8.74 -5.06
CA SER A 378 -23.09 -9.08 -5.30
C SER A 378 -22.12 -8.26 -4.44
N GLY A 379 -22.40 -6.98 -4.24
CA GLY A 379 -21.60 -6.10 -3.39
C GLY A 379 -21.71 -6.42 -1.88
N LEU A 380 -22.82 -7.03 -1.46
CA LEU A 380 -23.05 -7.41 -0.06
C LEU A 380 -22.55 -8.83 0.27
N SER A 381 -22.59 -9.76 -0.71
CA SER A 381 -22.34 -11.19 -0.48
C SER A 381 -21.00 -11.68 -1.04
N ASP A 382 -20.23 -10.83 -1.75
CA ASP A 382 -19.04 -11.21 -2.55
C ASP A 382 -19.33 -12.30 -3.61
N ASN A 383 -20.60 -12.64 -3.85
CA ASN A 383 -21.05 -13.61 -4.84
C ASN A 383 -21.70 -12.92 -6.03
N CYS A 384 -21.04 -12.95 -7.19
CA CYS A 384 -21.55 -12.36 -8.41
C CYS A 384 -22.12 -13.45 -9.36
N LEU A 385 -23.45 -13.50 -9.47
CA LEU A 385 -24.15 -14.44 -10.38
C LEU A 385 -23.73 -14.21 -11.84
N LEU A 386 -23.56 -12.96 -12.26
CA LEU A 386 -23.13 -12.60 -13.61
C LEU A 386 -21.70 -13.07 -13.88
N SER A 387 -20.82 -12.99 -12.89
CA SER A 387 -19.47 -13.54 -12.96
C SER A 387 -19.49 -15.07 -13.15
N ALA A 388 -20.32 -15.77 -12.37
CA ALA A 388 -20.49 -17.23 -12.49
C ALA A 388 -21.04 -17.63 -13.87
N LEU A 389 -21.95 -16.85 -14.43
CA LEU A 389 -22.48 -17.07 -15.78
C LEU A 389 -21.43 -16.83 -16.85
N LEU A 390 -20.70 -15.73 -16.78
CA LEU A 390 -19.63 -15.39 -17.71
C LEU A 390 -18.48 -16.40 -17.68
N MET A 391 -18.18 -17.00 -16.52
CA MET A 391 -17.18 -18.07 -16.41
C MET A 391 -17.57 -19.35 -17.18
N ARG A 392 -18.85 -19.58 -17.45
CA ARG A 392 -19.32 -20.73 -18.24
C ARG A 392 -19.11 -20.57 -19.74
N LEU A 393 -18.87 -19.35 -20.23
CA LEU A 393 -18.62 -19.10 -21.65
C LEU A 393 -17.33 -19.79 -22.12
N PRO A 394 -17.29 -20.35 -23.35
CA PRO A 394 -16.13 -21.04 -23.90
C PRO A 394 -14.85 -20.20 -23.87
N TYR A 395 -14.97 -18.92 -24.12
CA TYR A 395 -13.91 -17.93 -24.04
C TYR A 395 -13.25 -17.87 -22.65
N ASN A 396 -14.06 -17.77 -21.61
CA ASN A 396 -13.55 -17.72 -20.23
C ASN A 396 -13.09 -19.10 -19.73
N LYS A 397 -13.74 -20.19 -20.15
CA LYS A 397 -13.27 -21.56 -19.86
C LYS A 397 -11.88 -21.83 -20.41
N LYS A 398 -11.55 -21.34 -21.60
CA LYS A 398 -10.23 -21.49 -22.22
C LYS A 398 -9.17 -20.70 -21.42
N LEU A 399 -9.49 -19.46 -21.02
CA LEU A 399 -8.62 -18.60 -20.18
C LEU A 399 -8.37 -19.17 -18.79
N TYR A 400 -9.32 -19.92 -18.21
CA TYR A 400 -9.21 -20.49 -16.86
C TYR A 400 -8.71 -21.94 -16.84
N LYS A 401 -8.87 -22.73 -17.93
CA LYS A 401 -8.29 -24.08 -18.05
C LYS A 401 -6.76 -24.06 -18.19
N THR A 402 -6.18 -23.06 -18.81
CA THR A 402 -4.74 -22.82 -18.81
C THR A 402 -4.17 -22.49 -17.41
N LYS A 403 -5.04 -22.17 -16.44
CA LYS A 403 -4.64 -21.85 -15.05
C LYS A 403 -4.54 -23.07 -14.12
N THR A 404 -5.18 -24.19 -14.44
CA THR A 404 -5.17 -25.43 -13.62
C THR A 404 -4.36 -26.58 -14.24
N GLY A 405 -3.91 -26.41 -15.47
CA GLY A 405 -3.00 -27.35 -16.12
C GLY A 405 -1.56 -27.02 -15.80
N GLY A 406 -0.94 -27.82 -14.96
CA GLY A 406 0.47 -27.73 -14.60
C GLY A 406 1.37 -27.66 -15.85
N GLY A 407 2.01 -26.54 -16.03
CA GLY A 407 3.19 -26.46 -16.88
C GLY A 407 4.33 -27.20 -16.18
N THR A 408 4.47 -28.48 -16.44
CA THR A 408 5.73 -29.18 -16.21
C THR A 408 6.76 -28.52 -17.12
N CYS A 409 7.58 -27.64 -16.57
CA CYS A 409 8.80 -27.20 -17.21
C CYS A 409 9.76 -28.40 -17.18
N SER A 410 9.85 -29.15 -18.26
CA SER A 410 10.93 -30.09 -18.50
C SER A 410 12.20 -29.27 -18.68
N ILE A 411 13.05 -29.27 -17.66
CA ILE A 411 14.45 -28.90 -17.78
C ILE A 411 15.09 -30.03 -18.54
N SER A 412 15.29 -29.87 -19.85
CA SER A 412 16.20 -30.71 -20.61
C SER A 412 17.63 -30.36 -20.19
N GLN A 413 18.40 -31.38 -19.94
CA GLN A 413 19.80 -31.43 -19.53
C GLN A 413 20.72 -30.56 -20.40
#